data_474ac53b2ec538712e8225f9fe782214
#
_entry.id   474ac53b2ec538712e8225f9fe782214
#
_cell.length_a   1.000
_cell.length_b   1.000
_cell.length_c   1.000
_cell.angle_alpha   90.00
_cell.angle_beta   90.00
_cell.angle_gamma   90.00
#
_symmetry.space_group_name_H-M   'P 1'
#
loop_
_entity.id
_entity.type
_entity.pdbx_description
1 polymer ?
#
loop_
_entity_poly.entity_id
_entity_poly.type
_entity_poly.pdbx_seq_one_letter_code
_entity_poly.pdbx_strand_id
1 'polypeptide(L)'
;MKPFLRHQLERYAQRLEELDFLLSREDIMADMNQFLKLSREHAEVSALAKRYARYLERSSDLKAAHAMLQTSSEDIDMQAMAHEEIQSASQEMSELEAELQRMLLPKDPDDARPAFLEIRAGTGGDESALFAGDLLRMYTKFCERKGWRAEIMSESASELGGYKEVVIRIEGDNVFGTMRFESGGHRVQRVPTTETQGRIHTSACTVAVLAEPDEAQAVTINPADLRIDTYRASGAGGQHINKTDSAVRITHIPTGIVAECQDDRSQHRNKAKAMQVLSARIQEKDRNERAAKDAALRKGLIGSGDRSDRIRTYNFPQGRFTDHRINLTLYKLSFIMEGDLEEVTQSLQNARQAEQLADLESSLPS
;
A
#
# COMPACT_ATOMS: atom_id res chain seq x y z
N MET A 1 -5.24 -24.73 16.03
CA MET A 1 -5.25 -24.25 14.62
C MET A 1 -6.57 -24.59 13.97
N LYS A 2 -7.20 -23.64 13.26
CA LYS A 2 -8.45 -23.86 12.47
C LYS A 2 -8.19 -24.84 11.31
N PRO A 3 -9.18 -25.72 10.96
CA PRO A 3 -8.99 -26.75 9.90
C PRO A 3 -8.59 -26.14 8.54
N PHE A 4 -9.16 -25.01 8.16
CA PHE A 4 -8.87 -24.32 6.91
C PHE A 4 -7.41 -23.86 6.83
N LEU A 5 -6.87 -23.28 7.92
CA LEU A 5 -5.46 -22.87 7.98
C LEU A 5 -4.51 -24.06 7.79
N ARG A 6 -4.85 -25.16 8.43
CA ARG A 6 -4.09 -26.40 8.31
C ARG A 6 -4.05 -26.88 6.85
N HIS A 7 -5.20 -26.90 6.18
CA HIS A 7 -5.28 -27.32 4.77
C HIS A 7 -4.44 -26.41 3.85
N GLN A 8 -4.47 -25.08 4.08
CA GLN A 8 -3.64 -24.16 3.31
C GLN A 8 -2.14 -24.40 3.55
N LEU A 9 -1.74 -24.60 4.81
CA LEU A 9 -0.34 -24.87 5.15
C LEU A 9 0.16 -26.20 4.56
N GLU A 10 -0.67 -27.23 4.53
CA GLU A 10 -0.36 -28.49 3.87
C GLU A 10 -0.15 -28.31 2.36
N ARG A 11 -0.96 -27.48 1.69
CA ARG A 11 -0.76 -27.11 0.28
C ARG A 11 0.55 -26.38 0.04
N TYR A 12 0.93 -25.46 0.93
CA TYR A 12 2.23 -24.78 0.83
C TYR A 12 3.42 -25.72 1.06
N ALA A 13 3.29 -26.70 1.96
CA ALA A 13 4.32 -27.73 2.14
C ALA A 13 4.50 -28.57 0.88
N GLN A 14 3.41 -28.98 0.22
CA GLN A 14 3.45 -29.68 -1.07
C GLN A 14 4.05 -28.77 -2.17
N ARG A 15 3.68 -27.50 -2.17
CA ARG A 15 4.23 -26.55 -3.14
C ARG A 15 5.74 -26.35 -2.99
N LEU A 16 6.25 -26.41 -1.78
CA LEU A 16 7.70 -26.36 -1.54
C LEU A 16 8.42 -27.52 -2.23
N GLU A 17 7.92 -28.76 -2.10
CA GLU A 17 8.48 -29.91 -2.77
C GLU A 17 8.49 -29.78 -4.29
N GLU A 18 7.38 -29.23 -4.87
CA GLU A 18 7.31 -28.92 -6.30
C GLU A 18 8.36 -27.90 -6.72
N LEU A 19 8.54 -26.81 -5.92
CA LEU A 19 9.49 -25.76 -6.21
C LEU A 19 10.94 -26.26 -6.11
N ASP A 20 11.25 -27.09 -5.11
CA ASP A 20 12.53 -27.78 -4.99
C ASP A 20 12.84 -28.61 -6.23
N PHE A 21 11.86 -29.38 -6.70
CA PHE A 21 11.99 -30.18 -7.93
C PHE A 21 12.19 -29.26 -9.17
N LEU A 22 11.40 -28.19 -9.33
CA LEU A 22 11.51 -27.30 -10.47
C LEU A 22 12.84 -26.55 -10.50
N LEU A 23 13.35 -26.12 -9.35
CA LEU A 23 14.64 -25.41 -9.25
C LEU A 23 15.85 -26.35 -9.40
N SER A 24 15.68 -27.66 -9.18
CA SER A 24 16.75 -28.66 -9.40
C SER A 24 16.95 -29.03 -10.88
N ARG A 25 16.05 -28.63 -11.78
CA ARG A 25 16.14 -28.93 -13.22
C ARG A 25 17.23 -28.10 -13.89
N GLU A 26 18.04 -28.75 -14.72
CA GLU A 26 19.14 -28.07 -15.45
C GLU A 26 18.65 -27.03 -16.48
N ASP A 27 17.46 -27.22 -17.05
CA ASP A 27 16.87 -26.35 -18.06
C ASP A 27 16.34 -25.01 -17.52
N ILE A 28 16.08 -24.90 -16.21
CA ILE A 28 15.54 -23.67 -15.60
C ILE A 28 16.47 -22.49 -15.71
N MET A 29 17.79 -22.73 -15.76
CA MET A 29 18.82 -21.69 -15.92
C MET A 29 18.81 -21.02 -17.31
N ALA A 30 18.15 -21.63 -18.29
CA ALA A 30 18.01 -21.08 -19.63
C ALA A 30 17.03 -19.89 -19.65
N ASP A 31 16.04 -19.85 -18.74
CA ASP A 31 15.12 -18.74 -18.57
C ASP A 31 15.33 -18.05 -17.20
N MET A 32 16.20 -17.04 -17.21
CA MET A 32 16.53 -16.27 -16.01
C MET A 32 15.31 -15.61 -15.33
N ASN A 33 14.31 -15.19 -16.11
CA ASN A 33 13.10 -14.57 -15.54
C ASN A 33 12.25 -15.60 -14.78
N GLN A 34 12.09 -16.79 -15.35
CA GLN A 34 11.40 -17.88 -14.68
C GLN A 34 12.15 -18.36 -13.45
N PHE A 35 13.48 -18.49 -13.52
CA PHE A 35 14.33 -18.83 -12.38
C PHE A 35 14.17 -17.84 -11.22
N LEU A 36 14.26 -16.54 -11.49
CA LEU A 36 14.10 -15.51 -10.47
C LEU A 36 12.71 -15.52 -9.82
N LYS A 37 11.66 -15.75 -10.63
CA LYS A 37 10.29 -15.86 -10.13
C LYS A 37 10.13 -17.05 -9.18
N LEU A 38 10.57 -18.25 -9.61
CA LEU A 38 10.50 -19.47 -8.81
C LEU A 38 11.36 -19.39 -7.55
N SER A 39 12.55 -18.77 -7.63
CA SER A 39 13.43 -18.58 -6.46
C SER A 39 12.82 -17.66 -5.41
N ARG A 40 12.11 -16.60 -5.81
CA ARG A 40 11.37 -15.74 -4.88
C ARG A 40 10.23 -16.49 -4.21
N GLU A 41 9.41 -17.19 -5.02
CA GLU A 41 8.32 -18.03 -4.51
C GLU A 41 8.84 -19.09 -3.53
N HIS A 42 9.94 -19.77 -3.87
CA HIS A 42 10.60 -20.75 -3.01
C HIS A 42 11.02 -20.15 -1.67
N ALA A 43 11.64 -18.96 -1.66
CA ALA A 43 12.07 -18.31 -0.43
C ALA A 43 10.89 -18.02 0.52
N GLU A 44 9.76 -17.53 -0.01
CA GLU A 44 8.54 -17.24 0.74
C GLU A 44 7.89 -18.52 1.27
N VAL A 45 7.69 -19.51 0.41
CA VAL A 45 7.07 -20.79 0.76
C VAL A 45 7.93 -21.58 1.74
N SER A 46 9.27 -21.59 1.56
CA SER A 46 10.22 -22.26 2.46
C SER A 46 10.16 -21.69 3.88
N ALA A 47 10.08 -20.36 4.02
CA ALA A 47 9.96 -19.73 5.33
C ALA A 47 8.68 -20.18 6.07
N LEU A 48 7.57 -20.25 5.36
CA LEU A 48 6.27 -20.69 5.88
C LEU A 48 6.26 -22.19 6.22
N ALA A 49 6.79 -23.03 5.31
CA ALA A 49 6.84 -24.47 5.51
C ALA A 49 7.73 -24.87 6.70
N LYS A 50 8.86 -24.19 6.91
CA LYS A 50 9.72 -24.41 8.09
C LYS A 50 8.99 -24.15 9.40
N ARG A 51 8.22 -23.07 9.50
CA ARG A 51 7.44 -22.75 10.70
C ARG A 51 6.29 -23.74 10.91
N TYR A 52 5.67 -24.17 9.83
CA TYR A 52 4.64 -25.19 9.90
C TYR A 52 5.19 -26.54 10.35
N ALA A 53 6.35 -26.95 9.84
CA ALA A 53 7.05 -28.16 10.30
C ALA A 53 7.35 -28.06 11.81
N ARG A 54 7.83 -26.92 12.30
CA ARG A 54 8.06 -26.69 13.74
C ARG A 54 6.77 -26.79 14.55
N TYR A 55 5.65 -26.24 14.04
CA TYR A 55 4.35 -26.38 14.68
C TYR A 55 3.91 -27.85 14.79
N LEU A 56 4.12 -28.66 13.75
CA LEU A 56 3.80 -30.09 13.77
C LEU A 56 4.68 -30.85 14.76
N GLU A 57 5.97 -30.54 14.83
CA GLU A 57 6.90 -31.09 15.82
C GLU A 57 6.41 -30.82 17.25
N ARG A 58 6.13 -29.54 17.59
CA ARG A 58 5.60 -29.16 18.91
C ARG A 58 4.24 -29.78 19.22
N SER A 59 3.40 -29.96 18.20
CA SER A 59 2.12 -30.68 18.35
C SER A 59 2.32 -32.18 18.68
N SER A 60 3.39 -32.79 18.16
CA SER A 60 3.77 -34.16 18.49
C SER A 60 4.32 -34.25 19.91
N ASP A 61 5.20 -33.31 20.31
CA ASP A 61 5.75 -33.24 21.68
C ASP A 61 4.63 -33.06 22.72
N LEU A 62 3.67 -32.20 22.45
CA LEU A 62 2.52 -31.99 23.31
C LEU A 62 1.70 -33.28 23.51
N LYS A 63 1.49 -34.06 22.45
CA LYS A 63 0.81 -35.36 22.54
C LYS A 63 1.63 -36.37 23.34
N ALA A 64 2.92 -36.38 23.13
CA ALA A 64 3.83 -37.27 23.88
C ALA A 64 3.84 -36.92 25.38
N ALA A 65 3.90 -35.62 25.73
CA ALA A 65 3.87 -35.16 27.11
C ALA A 65 2.53 -35.49 27.80
N HIS A 66 1.41 -35.37 27.11
CA HIS A 66 0.11 -35.82 27.64
C HIS A 66 0.04 -37.34 27.83
N ALA A 67 0.62 -38.12 26.94
CA ALA A 67 0.70 -39.58 27.10
C ALA A 67 1.58 -39.95 28.31
N MET A 68 2.69 -39.23 28.53
CA MET A 68 3.54 -39.40 29.71
C MET A 68 2.77 -39.18 31.03
N LEU A 69 1.95 -38.09 31.10
CA LEU A 69 1.14 -37.84 32.29
C LEU A 69 0.14 -38.94 32.58
N GLN A 70 -0.39 -39.60 31.53
CA GLN A 70 -1.35 -40.69 31.72
C GLN A 70 -0.67 -42.00 32.20
N THR A 71 0.58 -42.21 31.82
CA THR A 71 1.33 -43.47 32.15
C THR A 71 2.14 -43.36 33.42
N SER A 72 2.56 -42.17 33.86
CA SER A 72 3.47 -41.93 34.99
C SER A 72 2.71 -41.41 36.22
N SER A 73 1.65 -42.11 36.66
CA SER A 73 0.81 -41.66 37.78
C SER A 73 1.51 -41.69 39.15
N GLU A 74 2.64 -42.36 39.30
CA GLU A 74 3.36 -42.53 40.59
C GLU A 74 4.70 -41.77 40.66
N ASP A 75 5.23 -41.25 39.54
CA ASP A 75 6.52 -40.54 39.48
C ASP A 75 6.31 -39.02 39.41
N ILE A 76 6.56 -38.35 40.55
CA ILE A 76 6.35 -36.91 40.71
C ILE A 76 7.29 -36.10 39.80
N ASP A 77 8.51 -36.54 39.62
CA ASP A 77 9.52 -35.83 38.81
C ASP A 77 9.17 -35.92 37.33
N MET A 78 8.71 -37.07 36.85
CA MET A 78 8.22 -37.23 35.47
C MET A 78 6.93 -36.44 35.22
N GLN A 79 6.02 -36.32 36.19
CA GLN A 79 4.85 -35.48 36.07
C GLN A 79 5.23 -34.01 35.98
N ALA A 80 6.20 -33.54 36.79
CA ALA A 80 6.66 -32.14 36.74
C ALA A 80 7.28 -31.82 35.37
N MET A 81 8.14 -32.67 34.84
CA MET A 81 8.71 -32.51 33.49
C MET A 81 7.65 -32.49 32.39
N ALA A 82 6.67 -33.39 32.47
CA ALA A 82 5.59 -33.43 31.50
C ALA A 82 4.71 -32.16 31.55
N HIS A 83 4.45 -31.63 32.74
CA HIS A 83 3.70 -30.35 32.89
C HIS A 83 4.47 -29.16 32.33
N GLU A 84 5.78 -29.07 32.57
CA GLU A 84 6.64 -28.02 32.03
C GLU A 84 6.68 -28.10 30.49
N GLU A 85 6.82 -29.30 29.91
CA GLU A 85 6.79 -29.49 28.47
C GLU A 85 5.45 -29.14 27.85
N ILE A 86 4.31 -29.49 28.48
CA ILE A 86 2.98 -29.10 28.03
C ILE A 86 2.83 -27.59 28.01
N GLN A 87 3.29 -26.90 29.05
CA GLN A 87 3.21 -25.44 29.10
C GLN A 87 4.07 -24.80 28.02
N SER A 88 5.34 -25.25 27.87
CA SER A 88 6.25 -24.76 26.85
C SER A 88 5.74 -25.02 25.44
N ALA A 89 5.30 -26.24 25.13
CA ALA A 89 4.77 -26.59 23.82
C ALA A 89 3.49 -25.82 23.49
N SER A 90 2.58 -25.66 24.45
CA SER A 90 1.34 -24.93 24.24
C SER A 90 1.59 -23.45 23.94
N GLN A 91 2.52 -22.82 24.64
CA GLN A 91 2.91 -21.44 24.41
C GLN A 91 3.55 -21.27 23.03
N GLU A 92 4.57 -22.07 22.69
CA GLU A 92 5.25 -22.01 21.40
C GLU A 92 4.27 -22.29 20.24
N MET A 93 3.35 -23.24 20.39
CA MET A 93 2.32 -23.51 19.39
C MET A 93 1.38 -22.32 19.18
N SER A 94 1.01 -21.60 20.24
CA SER A 94 0.18 -20.39 20.14
C SER A 94 0.89 -19.27 19.38
N GLU A 95 2.18 -19.06 19.67
CA GLU A 95 3.01 -18.07 18.99
C GLU A 95 3.22 -18.42 17.51
N LEU A 96 3.53 -19.68 17.21
CA LEU A 96 3.68 -20.19 15.83
C LEU A 96 2.36 -20.09 15.04
N GLU A 97 1.21 -20.38 15.67
CA GLU A 97 -0.09 -20.26 15.02
C GLU A 97 -0.37 -18.81 14.63
N ALA A 98 -0.11 -17.86 15.53
CA ALA A 98 -0.27 -16.44 15.24
C ALA A 98 0.70 -15.95 14.14
N GLU A 99 1.94 -16.46 14.11
CA GLU A 99 2.91 -16.14 13.07
C GLU A 99 2.50 -16.72 11.71
N LEU A 100 2.09 -17.98 11.67
CA LEU A 100 1.62 -18.66 10.46
C LEU A 100 0.37 -17.98 9.88
N GLN A 101 -0.56 -17.55 10.74
CA GLN A 101 -1.73 -16.76 10.29
C GLN A 101 -1.29 -15.47 9.61
N ARG A 102 -0.34 -14.73 10.17
CA ARG A 102 0.20 -13.50 9.57
C ARG A 102 0.91 -13.76 8.24
N MET A 103 1.65 -14.85 8.14
CA MET A 103 2.38 -15.20 6.91
C MET A 103 1.48 -15.66 5.77
N LEU A 104 0.29 -16.20 6.08
CA LEU A 104 -0.70 -16.62 5.07
C LEU A 104 -1.49 -15.47 4.47
N LEU A 105 -1.47 -14.29 5.09
CA LEU A 105 -2.16 -13.13 4.57
C LEU A 105 -1.49 -12.63 3.28
N PRO A 106 -2.27 -12.27 2.26
CA PRO A 106 -1.71 -11.69 1.04
C PRO A 106 -0.98 -10.39 1.38
N LYS A 107 0.31 -10.36 1.09
CA LYS A 107 1.12 -9.14 1.22
C LYS A 107 0.76 -8.20 0.08
N ASP A 108 0.43 -6.98 0.40
CA ASP A 108 0.26 -5.92 -0.59
C ASP A 108 1.66 -5.47 -1.05
N PRO A 109 2.00 -5.58 -2.34
CA PRO A 109 3.32 -5.19 -2.83
C PRO A 109 3.62 -3.70 -2.59
N ASP A 110 2.60 -2.89 -2.41
CA ASP A 110 2.73 -1.47 -2.14
C ASP A 110 3.12 -1.17 -0.68
N ASP A 111 2.90 -2.10 0.26
CA ASP A 111 3.16 -1.88 1.69
C ASP A 111 4.61 -1.48 1.99
N ALA A 112 5.59 -2.02 1.25
CA ALA A 112 7.01 -1.72 1.40
C ALA A 112 7.44 -0.40 0.73
N ARG A 113 6.57 0.26 -0.03
CA ARG A 113 6.91 1.47 -0.78
C ARG A 113 7.00 2.69 0.12
N PRO A 114 7.79 3.71 -0.27
CA PRO A 114 7.65 5.06 0.25
C PRO A 114 6.23 5.59 0.02
N ALA A 115 5.81 6.55 0.84
CA ALA A 115 4.46 7.10 0.74
C ALA A 115 4.47 8.61 0.69
N PHE A 116 3.51 9.18 -0.04
CA PHE A 116 3.13 10.57 0.07
C PHE A 116 1.98 10.70 1.08
N LEU A 117 2.14 11.59 2.04
CA LEU A 117 1.10 11.94 3.00
C LEU A 117 0.68 13.38 2.74
N GLU A 118 -0.56 13.55 2.32
CA GLU A 118 -1.19 14.84 2.05
C GLU A 118 -2.11 15.20 3.22
N ILE A 119 -1.93 16.38 3.82
CA ILE A 119 -2.81 16.91 4.86
C ILE A 119 -3.44 18.19 4.33
N ARG A 120 -4.77 18.24 4.33
CA ARG A 120 -5.53 19.42 3.89
C ARG A 120 -6.46 19.91 4.98
N ALA A 121 -6.46 21.22 5.21
CA ALA A 121 -7.46 21.86 6.02
C ALA A 121 -8.84 21.67 5.41
N GLY A 122 -9.79 21.20 6.22
CA GLY A 122 -11.17 20.99 5.82
C GLY A 122 -12.11 22.05 6.44
N THR A 123 -13.25 21.60 6.95
CA THR A 123 -14.22 22.48 7.59
C THR A 123 -13.70 23.03 8.91
N GLY A 124 -13.62 24.36 9.06
CA GLY A 124 -13.19 24.99 10.33
C GLY A 124 -12.37 26.27 10.17
N GLY A 125 -12.15 26.74 8.93
CA GLY A 125 -11.38 27.97 8.67
C GLY A 125 -9.94 27.87 9.17
N ASP A 126 -9.45 28.92 9.84
CA ASP A 126 -8.08 29.01 10.33
C ASP A 126 -7.72 27.92 11.35
N GLU A 127 -8.69 27.48 12.17
CA GLU A 127 -8.47 26.40 13.12
C GLU A 127 -8.14 25.06 12.45
N SER A 128 -8.75 24.79 11.28
CA SER A 128 -8.40 23.60 10.53
C SER A 128 -6.98 23.68 9.95
N ALA A 129 -6.52 24.88 9.56
CA ALA A 129 -5.15 25.06 9.09
C ALA A 129 -4.12 24.89 10.24
N LEU A 130 -4.42 25.40 11.43
CA LEU A 130 -3.59 25.17 12.62
C LEU A 130 -3.52 23.69 12.98
N PHE A 131 -4.67 23.01 12.92
CA PHE A 131 -4.71 21.57 13.20
C PHE A 131 -3.96 20.74 12.14
N ALA A 132 -3.97 21.15 10.87
CA ALA A 132 -3.13 20.54 9.85
C ALA A 132 -1.63 20.63 10.19
N GLY A 133 -1.19 21.77 10.76
CA GLY A 133 0.17 21.93 11.27
C GLY A 133 0.48 21.01 12.45
N ASP A 134 -0.47 20.83 13.36
CA ASP A 134 -0.33 19.90 14.49
C ASP A 134 -0.25 18.45 14.03
N LEU A 135 -1.06 18.05 13.04
CA LEU A 135 -0.98 16.73 12.42
C LEU A 135 0.36 16.51 11.72
N LEU A 136 0.86 17.49 10.98
CA LEU A 136 2.18 17.41 10.36
C LEU A 136 3.25 17.15 11.40
N ARG A 137 3.25 17.93 12.50
CA ARG A 137 4.20 17.74 13.61
C ARG A 137 4.09 16.35 14.23
N MET A 138 2.88 15.87 14.47
CA MET A 138 2.61 14.53 15.00
C MET A 138 3.21 13.44 14.11
N TYR A 139 2.96 13.51 12.79
CA TYR A 139 3.50 12.52 11.85
C TYR A 139 5.01 12.61 11.67
N THR A 140 5.59 13.81 11.66
CA THR A 140 7.05 13.98 11.61
C THR A 140 7.72 13.32 12.81
N LYS A 141 7.20 13.54 14.02
CA LYS A 141 7.70 12.88 15.23
C LYS A 141 7.51 11.37 15.22
N PHE A 142 6.40 10.89 14.67
CA PHE A 142 6.19 9.45 14.48
C PHE A 142 7.22 8.85 13.53
N CYS A 143 7.51 9.52 12.40
CA CYS A 143 8.56 9.12 11.47
C CYS A 143 9.94 9.08 12.14
N GLU A 144 10.29 10.09 12.94
CA GLU A 144 11.54 10.12 13.71
C GLU A 144 11.67 8.92 14.65
N ARG A 145 10.60 8.57 15.37
CA ARG A 145 10.57 7.39 16.26
C ARG A 145 10.73 6.07 15.52
N LYS A 146 10.22 5.98 14.29
CA LYS A 146 10.38 4.81 13.42
C LYS A 146 11.71 4.77 12.68
N GLY A 147 12.52 5.82 12.75
CA GLY A 147 13.74 5.98 11.97
C GLY A 147 13.48 6.21 10.47
N TRP A 148 12.29 6.70 10.13
CA TRP A 148 11.91 7.06 8.78
C TRP A 148 12.32 8.49 8.44
N ARG A 149 12.61 8.71 7.17
CA ARG A 149 12.90 10.05 6.64
C ARG A 149 11.62 10.68 6.11
N ALA A 150 11.29 11.87 6.64
CA ALA A 150 10.17 12.67 6.16
C ALA A 150 10.71 13.95 5.51
N GLU A 151 10.22 14.28 4.30
CA GLU A 151 10.63 15.44 3.53
C GLU A 151 9.38 16.18 3.00
N ILE A 152 9.34 17.50 3.20
CA ILE A 152 8.24 18.33 2.71
C ILE A 152 8.44 18.54 1.21
N MET A 153 7.46 18.09 0.42
CA MET A 153 7.46 18.23 -1.04
C MET A 153 6.75 19.50 -1.49
N SER A 154 5.68 19.85 -0.83
CA SER A 154 4.87 21.02 -1.15
C SER A 154 4.14 21.50 0.10
N GLU A 155 4.02 22.81 0.25
CA GLU A 155 3.27 23.42 1.33
C GLU A 155 2.52 24.67 0.87
N SER A 156 1.33 24.87 1.42
CA SER A 156 0.54 26.09 1.29
C SER A 156 0.22 26.60 2.70
N ALA A 157 1.01 27.55 3.17
CA ALA A 157 0.85 28.10 4.50
C ALA A 157 -0.44 28.93 4.64
N SER A 158 -0.99 29.01 5.85
CA SER A 158 -2.08 29.91 6.22
C SER A 158 -1.55 31.19 6.85
N GLU A 159 -2.25 32.30 6.69
CA GLU A 159 -1.83 33.61 7.22
C GLU A 159 -1.74 33.64 8.77
N LEU A 160 -2.58 32.87 9.44
CA LEU A 160 -2.61 32.75 10.90
C LEU A 160 -1.78 31.60 11.46
N GLY A 161 -0.94 31.00 10.61
CA GLY A 161 -0.13 29.82 10.95
C GLY A 161 -0.79 28.51 10.54
N GLY A 162 0.02 27.42 10.54
CA GLY A 162 -0.40 26.13 10.02
C GLY A 162 -0.46 26.10 8.49
N TYR A 163 -1.18 25.13 7.93
CA TYR A 163 -1.17 24.85 6.50
C TYR A 163 -2.60 24.68 5.96
N LYS A 164 -2.88 25.31 4.81
CA LYS A 164 -4.06 24.99 4.01
C LYS A 164 -3.90 23.61 3.37
N GLU A 165 -2.68 23.32 2.92
CA GLU A 165 -2.29 22.04 2.37
C GLU A 165 -0.80 21.82 2.62
N VAL A 166 -0.40 20.60 2.98
CA VAL A 166 1.00 20.19 3.05
C VAL A 166 1.12 18.75 2.59
N VAL A 167 2.14 18.49 1.77
CA VAL A 167 2.48 17.17 1.25
C VAL A 167 3.88 16.80 1.72
N ILE A 168 4.01 15.66 2.38
CA ILE A 168 5.31 15.10 2.76
C ILE A 168 5.52 13.76 2.10
N ARG A 169 6.77 13.50 1.69
CA ARG A 169 7.24 12.19 1.27
C ARG A 169 7.89 11.50 2.45
N ILE A 170 7.50 10.27 2.71
CA ILE A 170 8.02 9.46 3.82
C ILE A 170 8.71 8.24 3.21
N GLU A 171 9.96 8.01 3.60
CA GLU A 171 10.81 6.92 3.15
C GLU A 171 11.33 6.11 4.32
N GLY A 172 11.27 4.80 4.22
CA GLY A 172 11.69 3.85 5.26
C GLY A 172 11.11 2.47 5.03
N ASP A 173 11.20 1.61 6.03
CA ASP A 173 10.69 0.25 5.95
C ASP A 173 9.20 0.19 6.24
N ASN A 174 8.43 -0.47 5.35
CA ASN A 174 6.99 -0.70 5.47
C ASN A 174 6.16 0.57 5.76
N VAL A 175 6.54 1.68 5.10
CA VAL A 175 5.93 2.99 5.32
C VAL A 175 4.47 2.99 4.90
N PHE A 176 4.17 2.64 3.63
CA PHE A 176 2.79 2.66 3.14
C PHE A 176 1.92 1.66 3.90
N GLY A 177 2.40 0.46 4.19
CA GLY A 177 1.68 -0.56 4.96
C GLY A 177 1.27 -0.10 6.36
N THR A 178 2.05 0.82 6.96
CA THR A 178 1.77 1.40 8.28
C THR A 178 0.89 2.65 8.18
N MET A 179 1.22 3.56 7.25
CA MET A 179 0.59 4.88 7.16
C MET A 179 -0.76 4.87 6.42
N ARG A 180 -1.05 3.88 5.60
CA ARG A 180 -2.28 3.81 4.80
C ARG A 180 -3.57 3.95 5.63
N PHE A 181 -3.52 3.56 6.91
CA PHE A 181 -4.63 3.69 7.84
C PHE A 181 -4.89 5.12 8.31
N GLU A 182 -4.00 6.06 7.98
CA GLU A 182 -4.18 7.47 8.31
C GLU A 182 -5.11 8.20 7.33
N SER A 183 -5.43 7.58 6.19
CA SER A 183 -6.30 8.18 5.18
C SER A 183 -7.73 8.33 5.67
N GLY A 184 -8.27 9.57 5.61
CA GLY A 184 -9.64 9.89 5.98
C GLY A 184 -9.80 11.24 6.66
N GLY A 185 -10.97 11.48 7.25
CA GLY A 185 -11.30 12.70 7.97
C GLY A 185 -10.85 12.66 9.43
N HIS A 186 -10.07 13.65 9.85
CA HIS A 186 -9.56 13.84 11.20
C HIS A 186 -10.28 15.03 11.86
N ARG A 187 -11.04 14.78 12.92
CA ARG A 187 -11.83 15.79 13.62
C ARG A 187 -11.16 16.22 14.91
N VAL A 188 -10.98 17.52 15.11
CA VAL A 188 -10.46 18.11 16.34
C VAL A 188 -11.58 18.81 17.11
N GLN A 189 -11.56 18.71 18.42
CA GLN A 189 -12.40 19.43 19.38
C GLN A 189 -11.49 20.08 20.40
N ARG A 190 -11.34 21.43 20.31
CA ARG A 190 -10.58 22.24 21.27
C ARG A 190 -11.03 23.68 21.23
N VAL A 191 -10.57 24.47 22.19
CA VAL A 191 -10.64 25.92 22.14
C VAL A 191 -9.51 26.40 21.24
N PRO A 192 -9.78 27.02 20.07
CA PRO A 192 -8.72 27.53 19.20
C PRO A 192 -7.90 28.63 19.89
N THR A 193 -6.66 28.80 19.47
CA THR A 193 -5.82 29.93 19.91
C THR A 193 -6.38 31.29 19.44
N THR A 194 -7.21 31.29 18.42
CA THR A 194 -7.91 32.45 17.85
C THR A 194 -9.23 32.78 18.55
N GLU A 195 -9.70 31.90 19.45
CA GLU A 195 -10.99 32.09 20.14
C GLU A 195 -10.80 32.87 21.46
N THR A 196 -11.46 34.00 21.59
CA THR A 196 -11.36 34.89 22.75
C THR A 196 -12.34 34.55 23.87
N GLN A 197 -13.44 33.85 23.57
CA GLN A 197 -14.54 33.54 24.50
C GLN A 197 -14.45 32.14 25.11
N GLY A 198 -13.37 31.41 24.84
CA GLY A 198 -13.17 30.04 25.39
C GLY A 198 -14.13 28.99 24.88
N ARG A 199 -14.79 29.19 23.74
CA ARG A 199 -15.72 28.21 23.15
C ARG A 199 -14.95 27.06 22.49
N ILE A 200 -15.43 25.84 22.72
CA ILE A 200 -14.90 24.66 22.04
C ILE A 200 -15.37 24.67 20.59
N HIS A 201 -14.44 24.73 19.65
CA HIS A 201 -14.72 24.57 18.23
C HIS A 201 -14.49 23.12 17.79
N THR A 202 -15.23 22.74 16.75
CA THR A 202 -15.04 21.45 16.07
C THR A 202 -14.59 21.73 14.64
N SER A 203 -13.36 21.36 14.33
CA SER A 203 -12.77 21.51 13.01
C SER A 203 -12.33 20.14 12.46
N ALA A 204 -12.10 20.08 11.17
CA ALA A 204 -11.68 18.85 10.52
C ALA A 204 -10.56 19.11 9.51
N CYS A 205 -9.66 18.14 9.40
CA CYS A 205 -8.67 18.03 8.34
C CYS A 205 -8.87 16.71 7.60
N THR A 206 -8.43 16.64 6.38
CA THR A 206 -8.37 15.40 5.61
C THR A 206 -6.93 14.98 5.44
N VAL A 207 -6.68 13.70 5.59
CA VAL A 207 -5.38 13.07 5.36
C VAL A 207 -5.53 12.04 4.24
N ALA A 208 -4.64 12.08 3.27
CA ALA A 208 -4.53 11.05 2.24
C ALA A 208 -3.13 10.48 2.23
N VAL A 209 -3.02 9.17 2.22
CA VAL A 209 -1.76 8.44 2.10
C VAL A 209 -1.78 7.66 0.80
N LEU A 210 -0.81 7.91 -0.04
CA LEU A 210 -0.65 7.31 -1.36
C LEU A 210 0.72 6.65 -1.44
N ALA A 211 0.79 5.42 -1.94
CA ALA A 211 2.07 4.80 -2.24
C ALA A 211 2.79 5.59 -3.34
N GLU A 212 4.12 5.75 -3.23
CA GLU A 212 4.91 6.35 -4.28
C GLU A 212 4.82 5.49 -5.54
N PRO A 213 4.36 6.03 -6.69
CA PRO A 213 4.26 5.27 -7.92
C PRO A 213 5.65 4.83 -8.38
N ASP A 214 5.74 3.66 -9.02
CA ASP A 214 6.96 3.27 -9.72
C ASP A 214 7.31 4.34 -10.76
N GLU A 215 8.62 4.53 -10.98
CA GLU A 215 9.09 5.42 -12.05
C GLU A 215 8.38 5.09 -13.35
N ALA A 216 7.74 6.10 -13.95
CA ALA A 216 6.99 5.90 -15.18
C ALA A 216 7.96 5.39 -16.26
N GLN A 217 7.86 4.11 -16.60
CA GLN A 217 8.58 3.56 -17.73
C GLN A 217 8.23 4.38 -18.96
N ALA A 218 9.26 4.83 -19.70
CA ALA A 218 9.06 5.54 -20.96
C ALA A 218 8.15 4.68 -21.85
N VAL A 219 7.06 5.27 -22.35
CA VAL A 219 6.11 4.57 -23.22
C VAL A 219 6.86 4.10 -24.46
N THR A 220 7.15 2.80 -24.52
CA THR A 220 7.79 2.19 -25.69
C THR A 220 6.70 1.83 -26.69
N ILE A 221 6.63 2.57 -27.79
CA ILE A 221 5.66 2.33 -28.85
C ILE A 221 6.16 1.15 -29.71
N ASN A 222 5.39 0.06 -29.74
CA ASN A 222 5.73 -1.07 -30.59
C ASN A 222 5.40 -0.71 -32.05
N PRO A 223 6.35 -0.83 -32.99
CA PRO A 223 6.10 -0.57 -34.41
C PRO A 223 4.96 -1.40 -35.02
N ALA A 224 4.67 -2.60 -34.48
CA ALA A 224 3.59 -3.46 -34.93
C ALA A 224 2.19 -2.86 -34.64
N ASP A 225 2.08 -1.97 -33.66
CA ASP A 225 0.85 -1.31 -33.25
C ASP A 225 0.56 -0.03 -34.04
N LEU A 226 1.41 0.28 -35.04
CA LEU A 226 1.30 1.47 -35.85
C LEU A 226 0.78 1.17 -37.25
N ARG A 227 -0.26 1.87 -37.68
CA ARG A 227 -0.66 1.96 -39.07
C ARG A 227 -0.13 3.28 -39.65
N ILE A 228 0.66 3.20 -40.70
CA ILE A 228 1.30 4.36 -41.34
C ILE A 228 0.68 4.48 -42.73
N ASP A 229 -0.04 5.57 -42.95
CA ASP A 229 -0.66 5.92 -44.23
C ASP A 229 0.06 7.13 -44.82
N THR A 230 0.38 7.08 -46.11
CA THR A 230 0.97 8.20 -46.84
C THR A 230 -0.06 8.77 -47.81
N TYR A 231 -0.09 10.08 -47.93
CA TYR A 231 -1.05 10.78 -48.78
C TYR A 231 -0.44 12.06 -49.35
N ARG A 232 -1.15 12.66 -50.29
CA ARG A 232 -0.73 13.93 -50.93
C ARG A 232 -1.00 15.09 -49.99
N ALA A 233 0.05 15.91 -49.75
CA ALA A 233 -0.13 17.11 -48.94
C ALA A 233 -1.10 18.09 -49.62
N SER A 234 -1.97 18.68 -48.80
CA SER A 234 -2.91 19.75 -49.26
C SER A 234 -2.35 21.10 -48.81
N GLY A 235 -2.20 22.03 -49.73
CA GLY A 235 -1.75 23.41 -49.45
C GLY A 235 -1.36 24.21 -50.67
N ALA A 236 -1.11 25.49 -50.50
CA ALA A 236 -0.58 26.37 -51.55
C ALA A 236 0.87 25.97 -51.90
N GLY A 237 1.07 25.35 -53.04
CA GLY A 237 2.40 24.92 -53.50
C GLY A 237 2.41 24.52 -54.96
N GLY A 238 3.60 24.44 -55.54
CA GLY A 238 3.84 24.11 -56.96
C GLY A 238 3.59 22.62 -57.29
N GLN A 239 3.94 22.25 -58.52
CA GLN A 239 3.68 20.94 -59.13
C GLN A 239 4.17 19.72 -58.29
N HIS A 240 5.18 19.92 -57.42
CA HIS A 240 5.75 18.86 -56.57
C HIS A 240 4.81 18.41 -55.44
N ILE A 241 4.07 19.35 -54.83
CA ILE A 241 3.14 19.05 -53.71
C ILE A 241 1.94 18.20 -54.20
N ASN A 242 1.50 18.42 -55.41
CA ASN A 242 0.36 17.77 -56.01
C ASN A 242 0.66 16.38 -56.65
N LYS A 243 1.95 16.01 -56.79
CA LYS A 243 2.35 14.76 -57.43
C LYS A 243 2.97 13.74 -56.45
N THR A 244 3.47 14.17 -55.30
CA THR A 244 4.23 13.30 -54.39
C THR A 244 3.47 13.07 -53.11
N ASP A 245 3.36 11.81 -52.64
CA ASP A 245 2.75 11.41 -51.37
C ASP A 245 3.73 11.68 -50.20
N SER A 246 3.95 12.96 -49.90
CA SER A 246 4.90 13.39 -48.87
C SER A 246 4.30 13.52 -47.47
N ALA A 247 2.96 13.65 -47.37
CA ALA A 247 2.28 13.72 -46.10
C ALA A 247 2.15 12.32 -45.47
N VAL A 248 2.30 12.27 -44.15
CA VAL A 248 2.26 11.01 -43.39
C VAL A 248 1.25 11.14 -42.25
N ARG A 249 0.38 10.12 -42.15
CA ARG A 249 -0.54 9.89 -41.04
C ARG A 249 -0.12 8.62 -40.33
N ILE A 250 0.05 8.70 -39.03
CA ILE A 250 0.37 7.53 -38.19
C ILE A 250 -0.78 7.36 -37.20
N THR A 251 -1.37 6.18 -37.21
CA THR A 251 -2.43 5.79 -36.26
C THR A 251 -1.89 4.72 -35.33
N HIS A 252 -1.97 4.97 -34.04
CA HIS A 252 -1.69 3.95 -33.02
C HIS A 252 -2.96 3.11 -32.80
N ILE A 253 -2.93 1.86 -33.28
CA ILE A 253 -4.11 0.98 -33.34
C ILE A 253 -4.76 0.77 -31.96
N PRO A 254 -4.02 0.45 -30.86
CA PRO A 254 -4.63 0.19 -29.55
C PRO A 254 -5.34 1.40 -28.93
N THR A 255 -4.81 2.62 -29.13
CA THR A 255 -5.38 3.84 -28.52
C THR A 255 -6.25 4.65 -29.46
N GLY A 256 -6.21 4.39 -30.76
CA GLY A 256 -6.90 5.16 -31.79
C GLY A 256 -6.33 6.57 -32.00
N ILE A 257 -5.21 6.92 -31.38
CA ILE A 257 -4.58 8.24 -31.52
C ILE A 257 -3.95 8.37 -32.90
N VAL A 258 -4.22 9.50 -33.55
CA VAL A 258 -3.71 9.81 -34.88
C VAL A 258 -2.80 11.04 -34.82
N ALA A 259 -1.66 10.98 -35.49
CA ALA A 259 -0.77 12.10 -35.73
C ALA A 259 -0.50 12.23 -37.23
N GLU A 260 -0.56 13.45 -37.73
CA GLU A 260 -0.31 13.78 -39.13
C GLU A 260 0.78 14.84 -39.23
N CYS A 261 1.60 14.73 -40.28
CA CYS A 261 2.57 15.76 -40.61
C CYS A 261 2.70 15.87 -42.13
N GLN A 262 2.63 17.12 -42.63
CA GLN A 262 2.78 17.45 -44.03
C GLN A 262 3.68 18.68 -44.30
N ASP A 263 4.47 19.07 -43.27
CA ASP A 263 5.24 20.32 -43.28
C ASP A 263 6.45 20.33 -44.22
N ASP A 264 7.01 19.15 -44.47
CA ASP A 264 8.23 18.99 -45.24
C ASP A 264 7.95 18.29 -46.59
N ARG A 265 8.85 18.52 -47.55
CA ARG A 265 8.83 17.81 -48.84
C ARG A 265 9.30 16.36 -48.72
N SER A 266 10.01 16.03 -47.63
CA SER A 266 10.53 14.70 -47.35
C SER A 266 9.58 13.89 -46.52
N GLN A 267 9.07 12.80 -47.07
CA GLN A 267 8.23 11.81 -46.40
C GLN A 267 8.90 11.28 -45.11
N HIS A 268 10.21 11.03 -45.13
CA HIS A 268 10.95 10.55 -43.94
C HIS A 268 10.97 11.56 -42.79
N ARG A 269 11.12 12.86 -43.09
CA ARG A 269 11.04 13.92 -42.08
C ARG A 269 9.62 14.06 -41.50
N ASN A 270 8.64 14.01 -42.36
CA ASN A 270 7.25 14.04 -41.95
C ASN A 270 6.89 12.82 -41.08
N LYS A 271 7.37 11.62 -41.42
CA LYS A 271 7.23 10.42 -40.60
C LYS A 271 7.89 10.58 -39.23
N ALA A 272 9.10 11.10 -39.16
CA ALA A 272 9.79 11.32 -37.89
C ALA A 272 9.07 12.33 -37.01
N LYS A 273 8.60 13.46 -37.56
CA LYS A 273 7.80 14.46 -36.86
C LYS A 273 6.45 13.89 -36.41
N ALA A 274 5.73 13.18 -37.27
CA ALA A 274 4.46 12.55 -36.91
C ALA A 274 4.65 11.54 -35.77
N MET A 275 5.74 10.77 -35.76
CA MET A 275 6.09 9.85 -34.69
C MET A 275 6.35 10.58 -33.36
N GLN A 276 7.06 11.70 -33.36
CA GLN A 276 7.28 12.51 -32.17
C GLN A 276 5.98 13.06 -31.61
N VAL A 277 5.09 13.60 -32.48
CA VAL A 277 3.78 14.09 -32.08
C VAL A 277 2.91 12.98 -31.51
N LEU A 278 2.92 11.79 -32.16
CA LEU A 278 2.20 10.62 -31.68
C LEU A 278 2.67 10.19 -30.30
N SER A 279 4.00 10.09 -30.12
CA SER A 279 4.60 9.72 -28.83
C SER A 279 4.20 10.71 -27.72
N ALA A 280 4.26 12.01 -28.00
CA ALA A 280 3.84 13.03 -27.04
C ALA A 280 2.36 12.91 -26.66
N ARG A 281 1.46 12.67 -27.65
CA ARG A 281 0.02 12.50 -27.41
C ARG A 281 -0.29 11.23 -26.61
N ILE A 282 0.41 10.13 -26.87
CA ILE A 282 0.25 8.89 -26.10
C ILE A 282 0.70 9.09 -24.66
N GLN A 283 1.87 9.74 -24.45
CA GLN A 283 2.36 10.06 -23.10
C GLN A 283 1.40 11.00 -22.35
N GLU A 284 0.84 12.00 -23.03
CA GLU A 284 -0.14 12.91 -22.43
C GLU A 284 -1.42 12.18 -22.02
N LYS A 285 -1.94 11.30 -22.89
CA LYS A 285 -3.10 10.47 -22.57
C LYS A 285 -2.85 9.60 -21.36
N ASP A 286 -1.71 8.89 -21.33
CA ASP A 286 -1.32 8.02 -20.22
C ASP A 286 -1.18 8.81 -18.90
N ARG A 287 -0.58 10.01 -18.96
CA ARG A 287 -0.49 10.92 -17.81
C ARG A 287 -1.87 11.33 -17.30
N ASN A 288 -2.78 11.70 -18.22
CA ASN A 288 -4.14 12.13 -17.86
C ASN A 288 -4.96 10.98 -17.26
N GLU A 289 -4.82 9.76 -17.79
CA GLU A 289 -5.48 8.58 -17.26
C GLU A 289 -4.96 8.22 -15.86
N ARG A 290 -3.64 8.29 -15.63
CA ARG A 290 -3.04 8.11 -14.29
C ARG A 290 -3.52 9.19 -13.33
N ALA A 291 -3.46 10.45 -13.73
CA ALA A 291 -3.95 11.56 -12.90
C ALA A 291 -5.44 11.42 -12.53
N ALA A 292 -6.28 10.95 -13.47
CA ALA A 292 -7.70 10.71 -13.20
C ALA A 292 -7.90 9.54 -12.22
N LYS A 293 -7.13 8.45 -12.35
CA LYS A 293 -7.13 7.32 -11.39
C LYS A 293 -6.70 7.77 -10.00
N ASP A 294 -5.61 8.52 -9.91
CA ASP A 294 -5.09 9.05 -8.63
C ASP A 294 -6.09 9.99 -7.97
N ALA A 295 -6.75 10.87 -8.75
CA ALA A 295 -7.79 11.76 -8.25
C ALA A 295 -9.01 11.00 -7.73
N ALA A 296 -9.44 9.94 -8.43
CA ALA A 296 -10.54 9.08 -8.00
C ALA A 296 -10.18 8.32 -6.72
N LEU A 297 -8.96 7.81 -6.63
CA LEU A 297 -8.43 7.11 -5.45
C LEU A 297 -8.36 8.04 -4.24
N ARG A 298 -7.80 9.26 -4.40
CA ARG A 298 -7.80 10.29 -3.35
C ARG A 298 -9.22 10.59 -2.86
N LYS A 299 -10.16 10.81 -3.79
CA LYS A 299 -11.55 11.09 -3.44
C LYS A 299 -12.19 9.95 -2.63
N GLY A 300 -11.90 8.70 -2.97
CA GLY A 300 -12.34 7.53 -2.22
C GLY A 300 -11.75 7.45 -0.80
N LEU A 301 -10.47 7.81 -0.65
CA LEU A 301 -9.76 7.78 0.63
C LEU A 301 -10.19 8.90 1.60
N ILE A 302 -10.47 10.10 1.08
CA ILE A 302 -10.73 11.30 1.91
C ILE A 302 -12.21 11.42 2.29
N GLY A 303 -13.13 10.80 1.54
CA GLY A 303 -14.56 11.01 1.70
C GLY A 303 -14.99 12.44 1.33
N SER A 304 -15.99 12.99 2.02
CA SER A 304 -16.53 14.33 1.77
C SER A 304 -15.70 15.47 2.40
N GLY A 305 -14.79 15.18 3.31
CA GLY A 305 -14.09 16.20 4.11
C GLY A 305 -14.96 16.93 5.12
N ASP A 306 -16.21 16.50 5.32
CA ASP A 306 -17.11 17.05 6.33
C ASP A 306 -16.80 16.50 7.73
N ARG A 307 -17.18 17.25 8.78
CA ARG A 307 -17.04 16.86 10.20
C ARG A 307 -17.75 15.56 10.56
N SER A 308 -18.78 15.21 9.79
CA SER A 308 -19.54 13.95 9.96
C SER A 308 -18.78 12.74 9.45
N ASP A 309 -17.98 12.93 8.38
CA ASP A 309 -17.22 11.89 7.71
C ASP A 309 -15.80 11.77 8.33
N ARG A 310 -15.77 11.25 9.56
CA ARG A 310 -14.54 11.18 10.35
C ARG A 310 -14.11 9.75 10.62
N ILE A 311 -12.83 9.49 10.48
CA ILE A 311 -12.22 8.24 10.97
C ILE A 311 -11.72 8.41 12.42
N ARG A 312 -11.26 9.62 12.80
CA ARG A 312 -10.68 9.92 14.12
C ARG A 312 -11.24 11.17 14.75
N THR A 313 -11.22 11.20 16.08
CA THR A 313 -11.55 12.38 16.87
C THR A 313 -10.47 12.65 17.92
N TYR A 314 -9.95 13.86 17.90
CA TYR A 314 -8.97 14.41 18.85
C TYR A 314 -9.68 15.39 19.79
N ASN A 315 -10.02 14.96 21.00
CA ASN A 315 -10.74 15.77 21.98
C ASN A 315 -9.77 16.27 23.05
N PHE A 316 -9.28 17.50 22.89
CA PHE A 316 -8.30 18.11 23.78
C PHE A 316 -8.81 18.35 25.19
N PRO A 317 -10.04 18.89 25.40
CA PRO A 317 -10.58 19.09 26.75
C PRO A 317 -10.65 17.82 27.60
N GLN A 318 -10.86 16.67 26.95
CA GLN A 318 -10.94 15.36 27.63
C GLN A 318 -9.62 14.57 27.57
N GLY A 319 -8.58 15.08 26.89
CA GLY A 319 -7.34 14.33 26.64
C GLY A 319 -7.55 13.02 25.88
N ARG A 320 -8.63 12.94 25.11
CA ARG A 320 -9.14 11.70 24.51
C ARG A 320 -8.92 11.67 23.00
N PHE A 321 -8.37 10.56 22.54
CA PHE A 321 -8.29 10.17 21.14
C PHE A 321 -9.26 9.02 20.88
N THR A 322 -9.97 9.05 19.75
CA THR A 322 -10.88 7.96 19.35
C THR A 322 -10.70 7.65 17.87
N ASP A 323 -10.42 6.38 17.53
CA ASP A 323 -10.53 5.85 16.18
C ASP A 323 -11.86 5.15 16.04
N HIS A 324 -12.74 5.67 15.17
CA HIS A 324 -14.12 5.21 15.03
C HIS A 324 -14.26 3.94 14.23
N ARG A 325 -13.25 3.54 13.45
CA ARG A 325 -13.30 2.32 12.62
C ARG A 325 -13.27 1.05 13.47
N ILE A 326 -12.45 1.09 14.54
CA ILE A 326 -12.23 -0.04 15.45
C ILE A 326 -12.75 0.25 16.88
N ASN A 327 -13.46 1.37 17.06
CA ASN A 327 -13.94 1.84 18.37
C ASN A 327 -12.85 1.95 19.45
N LEU A 328 -11.60 2.20 19.04
CA LEU A 328 -10.46 2.38 19.95
C LEU A 328 -10.53 3.76 20.60
N THR A 329 -10.51 3.81 21.93
CA THR A 329 -10.48 5.07 22.68
C THR A 329 -9.30 5.07 23.66
N LEU A 330 -8.44 6.09 23.54
CA LEU A 330 -7.24 6.27 24.36
C LEU A 330 -7.28 7.63 25.07
N TYR A 331 -6.92 7.65 26.35
CA TYR A 331 -6.85 8.88 27.17
C TYR A 331 -5.42 9.41 27.28
N LYS A 332 -4.64 9.32 26.20
CA LYS A 332 -3.24 9.78 26.09
C LYS A 332 -3.02 10.68 24.88
N LEU A 333 -3.98 11.60 24.63
CA LEU A 333 -3.94 12.47 23.45
C LEU A 333 -2.64 13.26 23.33
N SER A 334 -2.09 13.77 24.44
CA SER A 334 -0.83 14.52 24.44
C SER A 334 0.35 13.70 23.91
N PHE A 335 0.44 12.44 24.29
CA PHE A 335 1.48 11.54 23.79
C PHE A 335 1.30 11.21 22.29
N ILE A 336 0.05 11.02 21.87
CA ILE A 336 -0.30 10.80 20.45
C ILE A 336 0.13 11.99 19.60
N MET A 337 -0.15 13.24 20.06
CA MET A 337 0.29 14.46 19.37
C MET A 337 1.82 14.63 19.34
N GLU A 338 2.54 13.94 20.22
CA GLU A 338 4.01 13.84 20.23
C GLU A 338 4.52 12.61 19.47
N GLY A 339 3.69 12.01 18.61
CA GLY A 339 4.06 10.93 17.70
C GLY A 339 3.98 9.51 18.29
N ASP A 340 3.27 9.30 19.40
CA ASP A 340 3.05 7.95 19.96
C ASP A 340 1.84 7.30 19.31
N LEU A 341 1.98 6.88 18.05
CA LEU A 341 0.92 6.24 17.25
C LEU A 341 1.04 4.71 17.20
N GLU A 342 2.03 4.12 17.87
CA GLU A 342 2.32 2.68 17.77
C GLU A 342 1.12 1.81 18.11
N GLU A 343 0.49 2.05 19.26
CA GLU A 343 -0.68 1.28 19.69
C GLU A 343 -1.86 1.42 18.73
N VAL A 344 -2.06 2.61 18.15
CA VAL A 344 -3.12 2.87 17.18
C VAL A 344 -2.87 2.13 15.88
N THR A 345 -1.65 2.22 15.34
CA THR A 345 -1.27 1.55 14.09
C THR A 345 -1.32 0.04 14.23
N GLN A 346 -0.81 -0.51 15.34
CA GLN A 346 -0.85 -1.94 15.61
C GLN A 346 -2.28 -2.47 15.73
N SER A 347 -3.17 -1.73 16.42
CA SER A 347 -4.58 -2.11 16.56
C SER A 347 -5.31 -2.14 15.21
N LEU A 348 -5.02 -1.17 14.32
CA LEU A 348 -5.59 -1.12 12.97
C LEU A 348 -5.04 -2.23 12.07
N GLN A 349 -3.75 -2.53 12.17
CA GLN A 349 -3.13 -3.65 11.46
C GLN A 349 -3.74 -4.98 11.90
N ASN A 350 -3.92 -5.18 13.22
CA ASN A 350 -4.55 -6.39 13.76
C ASN A 350 -6.01 -6.54 13.29
N ALA A 351 -6.79 -5.44 13.29
CA ALA A 351 -8.16 -5.44 12.79
C ALA A 351 -8.22 -5.83 11.31
N ARG A 352 -7.35 -5.24 10.46
CA ARG A 352 -7.26 -5.59 9.04
C ARG A 352 -6.87 -7.05 8.82
N GLN A 353 -5.90 -7.55 9.59
CA GLN A 353 -5.49 -8.95 9.52
C GLN A 353 -6.65 -9.89 9.86
N ALA A 354 -7.46 -9.54 10.87
CA ALA A 354 -8.64 -10.31 11.24
C ALA A 354 -9.70 -10.32 10.12
N GLU A 355 -9.94 -9.18 9.47
CA GLU A 355 -10.83 -9.09 8.30
C GLU A 355 -10.31 -9.96 7.14
N GLN A 356 -9.04 -9.83 6.79
CA GLN A 356 -8.44 -10.62 5.70
C GLN A 356 -8.50 -12.12 5.98
N LEU A 357 -8.31 -12.55 7.23
CA LEU A 357 -8.47 -13.96 7.62
C LEU A 357 -9.92 -14.44 7.46
N ALA A 358 -10.89 -13.61 7.84
CA ALA A 358 -12.31 -13.92 7.67
C ALA A 358 -12.70 -14.03 6.19
N ASP A 359 -12.18 -13.14 5.34
CA ASP A 359 -12.39 -13.16 3.90
C ASP A 359 -11.78 -14.42 3.26
N LEU A 360 -10.56 -14.80 3.67
CA LEU A 360 -9.93 -16.04 3.23
C LEU A 360 -10.75 -17.28 3.65
N GLU A 361 -11.30 -17.29 4.86
CA GLU A 361 -12.15 -18.37 5.35
C GLU A 361 -13.46 -18.46 4.54
N SER A 362 -14.06 -17.32 4.16
CA SER A 362 -15.30 -17.25 3.37
C SER A 362 -15.13 -17.58 1.90
N SER A 363 -13.94 -17.36 1.33
CA SER A 363 -13.66 -17.56 -0.09
C SER A 363 -13.38 -19.00 -0.48
N LEU A 364 -13.26 -19.91 0.49
CA LEU A 364 -13.01 -21.32 0.23
C LEU A 364 -14.33 -22.06 0.04
N PRO A 365 -14.45 -22.90 -1.01
CA PRO A 365 -15.61 -23.79 -1.15
C PRO A 365 -15.64 -24.77 0.02
N SER A 366 -16.81 -24.86 0.63
CA SER A 366 -17.14 -25.80 1.70
C SER A 366 -17.02 -27.28 1.26
#